data_7eb21aa04991ab7ccae070c9cc84adf2
#
_entry.id   7eb21aa04991ab7ccae070c9cc84adf2
#
_cell.length_a   1.000
_cell.length_b   1.000
_cell.length_c   1.000
_cell.angle_alpha   90.00
_cell.angle_beta   90.00
_cell.angle_gamma   90.00
#
_symmetry.space_group_name_H-M   'P 1'
#
loop_
_entity.id
_entity.type
_entity.pdbx_description
1 polymer ?
#
loop_
_entity_poly.entity_id
_entity_poly.type
_entity_poly.pdbx_seq_one_letter_code
_entity_poly.pdbx_strand_id
1 'polypeptide(L)'
;MGKVMSINLEQINKDLKDKSPEEIISWAVSFGNNPVITTNFRPYEVAILNAVTEVKKDIKVIWCDTGYNTVQTYKHAEEIIKTLDLNIQLYTPKQTAAHRNVVLGVPSVDDPKHITFTEQVKLEPFARAMKEHQPDVWFTNLRKGQTAFRNSIDIVSLSKDGIVKVSPFYNWSDEELDSYLEEKGLPNEFTYFDPTKVESNR
;
A
#
# COMPACT_ATOMS: atom_id res chain seq x y z
N MET A 1 29.77 -0.73 -8.77
CA MET A 1 29.57 -0.89 -7.31
C MET A 1 29.07 0.43 -6.79
N GLY A 2 27.75 0.58 -6.68
CA GLY A 2 27.12 1.78 -6.13
C GLY A 2 27.41 1.84 -4.63
N LYS A 3 27.84 3.00 -4.18
CA LYS A 3 28.07 3.33 -2.77
C LYS A 3 26.73 3.16 -2.05
N VAL A 4 26.59 2.13 -1.21
CA VAL A 4 25.49 2.05 -0.25
C VAL A 4 25.68 3.24 0.69
N MET A 5 24.97 4.35 0.41
CA MET A 5 24.91 5.44 1.39
C MET A 5 24.23 4.84 2.62
N SER A 6 24.94 4.82 3.74
CA SER A 6 24.35 4.43 5.02
C SER A 6 23.27 5.45 5.35
N ILE A 7 22.01 5.07 5.18
CA ILE A 7 20.86 5.92 5.46
C ILE A 7 20.76 6.03 6.98
N ASN A 8 20.90 7.26 7.51
CA ASN A 8 20.68 7.52 8.92
C ASN A 8 19.18 7.72 9.20
N LEU A 9 18.46 6.60 9.38
CA LEU A 9 17.01 6.63 9.63
C LEU A 9 16.63 7.44 10.87
N GLU A 10 17.42 7.40 11.92
CA GLU A 10 17.15 8.14 13.16
C GLU A 10 17.12 9.64 12.91
N GLN A 11 18.15 10.15 12.20
CA GLN A 11 18.21 11.58 11.87
C GLN A 11 17.07 11.96 10.93
N ILE A 12 16.78 11.17 9.90
CA ILE A 12 15.69 11.41 8.94
C ILE A 12 14.34 11.49 9.65
N ASN A 13 14.04 10.52 10.51
CA ASN A 13 12.77 10.50 11.24
C ASN A 13 12.66 11.67 12.23
N LYS A 14 13.76 12.08 12.84
CA LYS A 14 13.80 13.27 13.69
C LYS A 14 13.48 14.55 12.90
N ASP A 15 14.05 14.68 11.69
CA ASP A 15 13.85 15.84 10.82
C ASP A 15 12.43 15.91 10.22
N LEU A 16 11.80 14.74 10.03
CA LEU A 16 10.46 14.62 9.44
C LEU A 16 9.33 14.57 10.48
N LYS A 17 9.64 14.43 11.75
CA LYS A 17 8.64 14.16 12.82
C LYS A 17 7.49 15.17 12.85
N ASP A 18 7.80 16.46 12.66
CA ASP A 18 6.85 17.56 12.77
C ASP A 18 6.48 18.14 11.39
N LYS A 19 6.81 17.41 10.31
CA LYS A 19 6.51 17.79 8.94
C LYS A 19 5.13 17.37 8.51
N SER A 20 4.51 18.16 7.62
CA SER A 20 3.25 17.77 6.98
C SER A 20 3.43 16.56 6.05
N PRO A 21 2.36 15.80 5.75
CA PRO A 21 2.43 14.72 4.78
C PRO A 21 3.00 15.16 3.42
N GLU A 22 2.65 16.36 2.95
CA GLU A 22 3.15 16.91 1.70
C GLU A 22 4.67 17.18 1.74
N GLU A 23 5.20 17.73 2.86
CA GLU A 23 6.63 17.93 3.06
C GLU A 23 7.39 16.59 3.10
N ILE A 24 6.82 15.57 3.78
CA ILE A 24 7.37 14.21 3.84
C ILE A 24 7.42 13.58 2.45
N ILE A 25 6.34 13.71 1.67
CA ILE A 25 6.26 13.19 0.30
C ILE A 25 7.27 13.89 -0.60
N SER A 26 7.36 15.22 -0.51
CA SER A 26 8.31 16.04 -1.29
C SER A 26 9.75 15.65 -0.99
N TRP A 27 10.09 15.44 0.29
CA TRP A 27 11.38 14.92 0.69
C TRP A 27 11.64 13.54 0.06
N ALA A 28 10.70 12.60 0.15
CA ALA A 28 10.87 11.25 -0.36
C ALA A 28 11.02 11.20 -1.90
N VAL A 29 10.26 12.02 -2.62
CA VAL A 29 10.35 12.16 -4.09
C VAL A 29 11.69 12.76 -4.52
N SER A 30 12.24 13.69 -3.73
CA SER A 30 13.57 14.26 -3.99
C SER A 30 14.72 13.33 -3.59
N PHE A 31 14.48 12.43 -2.64
CA PHE A 31 15.45 11.45 -2.16
C PHE A 31 15.63 10.27 -3.14
N GLY A 32 14.54 9.76 -3.70
CA GLY A 32 14.53 8.58 -4.58
C GLY A 32 14.53 8.92 -6.06
N ASN A 33 15.02 7.99 -6.88
CA ASN A 33 14.99 8.10 -8.34
C ASN A 33 13.81 7.36 -8.96
N ASN A 34 13.31 6.33 -8.29
CA ASN A 34 12.24 5.46 -8.77
C ASN A 34 11.19 5.18 -7.68
N PRO A 35 10.50 6.21 -7.18
CA PRO A 35 9.47 6.03 -6.18
C PRO A 35 8.24 5.32 -6.75
N VAL A 36 7.62 4.49 -5.92
CA VAL A 36 6.32 3.86 -6.20
C VAL A 36 5.39 4.01 -5.01
N ILE A 37 4.09 3.88 -5.25
CA ILE A 37 3.09 3.69 -4.22
C ILE A 37 2.33 2.39 -4.47
N THR A 38 1.92 1.69 -3.42
CA THR A 38 1.09 0.49 -3.54
C THR A 38 -0.29 0.73 -2.96
N THR A 39 -1.31 0.13 -3.55
CA THR A 39 -2.69 0.19 -3.06
C THR A 39 -3.41 -1.15 -3.20
N ASN A 40 -4.39 -1.36 -2.33
CA ASN A 40 -5.43 -2.39 -2.45
C ASN A 40 -6.83 -1.74 -2.40
N PHE A 41 -6.90 -0.42 -2.48
CA PHE A 41 -8.13 0.37 -2.35
C PHE A 41 -8.93 0.08 -1.07
N ARG A 42 -8.23 -0.25 0.01
CA ARG A 42 -8.85 -0.40 1.33
C ARG A 42 -9.13 0.98 1.94
N PRO A 43 -9.92 1.05 3.04
CA PRO A 43 -10.23 2.31 3.70
C PRO A 43 -8.99 3.19 3.93
N TYR A 44 -9.16 4.49 3.71
CA TYR A 44 -8.15 5.55 3.85
C TYR A 44 -6.98 5.52 2.86
N GLU A 45 -6.88 4.54 1.93
CA GLU A 45 -5.79 4.55 0.97
C GLU A 45 -5.94 5.66 -0.08
N VAL A 46 -7.15 6.15 -0.32
CA VAL A 46 -7.37 7.28 -1.23
C VAL A 46 -6.66 8.55 -0.75
N ALA A 47 -6.51 8.76 0.56
CA ALA A 47 -5.80 9.91 1.11
C ALA A 47 -4.33 9.94 0.67
N ILE A 48 -3.61 8.83 0.83
CA ILE A 48 -2.20 8.77 0.40
C ILE A 48 -2.06 8.77 -1.12
N LEU A 49 -2.98 8.15 -1.86
CA LEU A 49 -2.99 8.21 -3.33
C LEU A 49 -3.11 9.66 -3.80
N ASN A 50 -4.06 10.43 -3.23
CA ASN A 50 -4.22 11.85 -3.55
C ASN A 50 -2.97 12.65 -3.18
N ALA A 51 -2.52 12.58 -1.93
CA ALA A 51 -1.39 13.38 -1.46
C ALA A 51 -0.11 13.12 -2.27
N VAL A 52 0.18 11.86 -2.60
CA VAL A 52 1.38 11.53 -3.37
C VAL A 52 1.27 11.97 -4.82
N THR A 53 0.09 11.83 -5.45
CA THR A 53 -0.12 12.25 -6.84
C THR A 53 -0.22 13.77 -7.02
N GLU A 54 -0.57 14.52 -5.98
CA GLU A 54 -0.46 15.99 -5.98
C GLU A 54 1.01 16.44 -6.09
N VAL A 55 1.95 15.73 -5.46
CA VAL A 55 3.39 16.05 -5.51
C VAL A 55 4.06 15.45 -6.74
N LYS A 56 3.74 14.19 -7.08
CA LYS A 56 4.33 13.46 -8.21
C LYS A 56 3.23 12.77 -9.03
N LYS A 57 2.67 13.52 -9.99
CA LYS A 57 1.51 13.11 -10.79
C LYS A 57 1.73 11.81 -11.57
N ASP A 58 2.93 11.57 -12.07
CA ASP A 58 3.29 10.42 -12.90
C ASP A 58 3.79 9.20 -12.09
N ILE A 59 3.68 9.24 -10.76
CA ILE A 59 4.13 8.14 -9.90
C ILE A 59 3.41 6.83 -10.29
N LYS A 60 4.16 5.73 -10.33
CA LYS A 60 3.58 4.41 -10.57
C LYS A 60 2.80 3.95 -9.34
N VAL A 61 1.52 3.64 -9.53
CA VAL A 61 0.63 3.12 -8.51
C VAL A 61 0.47 1.62 -8.74
N ILE A 62 1.14 0.80 -7.94
CA ILE A 62 1.08 -0.65 -8.03
C ILE A 62 -0.17 -1.15 -7.31
N TRP A 63 -1.07 -1.78 -8.05
CA TRP A 63 -2.24 -2.46 -7.53
C TRP A 63 -2.11 -3.96 -7.69
N CYS A 64 -1.98 -4.69 -6.59
CA CYS A 64 -2.01 -6.15 -6.58
C CYS A 64 -3.47 -6.61 -6.33
N ASP A 65 -4.24 -6.78 -7.42
CA ASP A 65 -5.60 -7.28 -7.33
C ASP A 65 -5.60 -8.79 -7.10
N THR A 66 -6.11 -9.21 -5.94
CA THR A 66 -6.20 -10.62 -5.56
C THR A 66 -7.20 -11.42 -6.39
N GLY A 67 -8.13 -10.73 -7.07
CA GLY A 67 -9.29 -11.32 -7.76
C GLY A 67 -10.45 -11.65 -6.82
N TYR A 68 -10.40 -11.22 -5.57
CA TYR A 68 -11.42 -11.47 -4.54
C TYR A 68 -11.97 -10.19 -3.91
N ASN A 69 -11.67 -9.03 -4.47
CA ASN A 69 -12.24 -7.78 -4.01
C ASN A 69 -13.77 -7.77 -4.12
N THR A 70 -14.43 -7.01 -3.24
CA THR A 70 -15.88 -6.81 -3.33
C THR A 70 -16.24 -5.97 -4.56
N VAL A 71 -17.51 -6.04 -4.96
CA VAL A 71 -18.04 -5.17 -6.04
C VAL A 71 -17.85 -3.70 -5.68
N GLN A 72 -18.03 -3.33 -4.40
CA GLN A 72 -17.87 -1.98 -3.89
C GLN A 72 -16.40 -1.53 -4.00
N THR A 73 -15.44 -2.37 -3.61
CA THR A 73 -14.01 -2.08 -3.76
C THR A 73 -13.65 -1.84 -5.22
N TYR A 74 -14.13 -2.65 -6.17
CA TYR A 74 -13.84 -2.44 -7.59
C TYR A 74 -14.45 -1.14 -8.12
N LYS A 75 -15.71 -0.82 -7.75
CA LYS A 75 -16.33 0.46 -8.14
C LYS A 75 -15.57 1.66 -7.59
N HIS A 76 -15.19 1.59 -6.31
CA HIS A 76 -14.37 2.63 -5.68
C HIS A 76 -13.00 2.77 -6.36
N ALA A 77 -12.32 1.67 -6.67
CA ALA A 77 -11.05 1.69 -7.37
C ALA A 77 -11.16 2.40 -8.73
N GLU A 78 -12.15 2.02 -9.56
CA GLU A 78 -12.38 2.65 -10.87
C GLU A 78 -12.69 4.15 -10.76
N GLU A 79 -13.48 4.55 -9.76
CA GLU A 79 -13.78 5.95 -9.48
C GLU A 79 -12.50 6.72 -9.12
N ILE A 80 -11.69 6.20 -8.18
CA ILE A 80 -10.46 6.85 -7.72
C ILE A 80 -9.41 6.89 -8.81
N ILE A 81 -9.22 5.80 -9.57
CA ILE A 81 -8.30 5.75 -10.70
C ILE A 81 -8.61 6.88 -11.68
N LYS A 82 -9.89 7.07 -12.02
CA LYS A 82 -10.34 8.10 -12.95
C LYS A 82 -10.24 9.50 -12.35
N THR A 83 -10.71 9.69 -11.10
CA THR A 83 -10.73 11.00 -10.44
C THR A 83 -9.34 11.56 -10.22
N LEU A 84 -8.41 10.73 -9.76
CA LEU A 84 -7.02 11.11 -9.53
C LEU A 84 -6.14 10.91 -10.75
N ASP A 85 -6.67 10.37 -11.88
CA ASP A 85 -5.91 10.05 -13.09
C ASP A 85 -4.63 9.28 -12.75
N LEU A 86 -4.79 8.12 -12.08
CA LEU A 86 -3.69 7.34 -11.54
C LEU A 86 -2.94 6.55 -12.62
N ASN A 87 -1.61 6.56 -12.54
CA ASN A 87 -0.75 5.70 -13.36
C ASN A 87 -0.70 4.28 -12.80
N ILE A 88 -1.79 3.51 -12.99
CA ILE A 88 -1.96 2.16 -12.44
C ILE A 88 -1.08 1.14 -13.14
N GLN A 89 -0.38 0.36 -12.32
CA GLN A 89 0.36 -0.84 -12.69
C GLN A 89 -0.34 -2.04 -12.04
N LEU A 90 -1.21 -2.71 -12.80
CA LEU A 90 -2.05 -3.80 -12.30
C LEU A 90 -1.30 -5.13 -12.30
N TYR A 91 -1.27 -5.79 -11.15
CA TYR A 91 -0.71 -7.14 -10.97
C TYR A 91 -1.78 -8.08 -10.44
N THR A 92 -2.10 -9.11 -11.20
CA THR A 92 -3.04 -10.16 -10.81
C THR A 92 -2.32 -11.47 -10.58
N PRO A 93 -2.90 -12.40 -9.80
CA PRO A 93 -2.42 -13.77 -9.71
C PRO A 93 -2.35 -14.44 -11.08
N LYS A 94 -1.37 -15.34 -11.29
CA LYS A 94 -1.23 -16.10 -12.54
C LYS A 94 -2.43 -17.01 -12.83
N GLN A 95 -3.11 -17.46 -11.79
CA GLN A 95 -4.34 -18.24 -11.89
C GLN A 95 -5.54 -17.37 -11.57
N THR A 96 -6.61 -17.45 -12.35
CA THR A 96 -7.84 -16.71 -12.07
C THR A 96 -8.50 -17.18 -10.77
N ALA A 97 -9.27 -16.31 -10.12
CA ALA A 97 -10.05 -16.66 -8.93
C ALA A 97 -11.03 -17.82 -9.22
N ALA A 98 -11.69 -17.80 -10.38
CA ALA A 98 -12.62 -18.87 -10.80
C ALA A 98 -11.92 -20.25 -10.85
N HIS A 99 -10.74 -20.32 -11.48
CA HIS A 99 -9.97 -21.57 -11.53
C HIS A 99 -9.48 -22.01 -10.13
N ARG A 100 -8.96 -21.06 -9.36
CA ARG A 100 -8.47 -21.34 -7.99
C ARG A 100 -9.58 -21.84 -7.07
N ASN A 101 -10.78 -21.28 -7.17
CA ASN A 101 -11.92 -21.70 -6.35
C ASN A 101 -12.29 -23.17 -6.57
N VAL A 102 -12.10 -23.71 -7.78
CA VAL A 102 -12.32 -25.13 -8.07
C VAL A 102 -11.24 -26.01 -7.45
N VAL A 103 -9.98 -25.56 -7.46
CA VAL A 103 -8.82 -26.39 -7.06
C VAL A 103 -8.51 -26.27 -5.56
N LEU A 104 -8.58 -25.06 -5.02
CA LEU A 104 -8.09 -24.74 -3.68
C LEU A 104 -9.18 -24.13 -2.78
N GLY A 105 -10.11 -23.36 -3.35
CA GLY A 105 -11.06 -22.54 -2.60
C GLY A 105 -10.40 -21.29 -2.00
N VAL A 106 -11.08 -20.70 -1.02
CA VAL A 106 -10.57 -19.62 -0.16
C VAL A 106 -10.37 -20.20 1.24
N PRO A 107 -9.19 -20.68 1.58
CA PRO A 107 -8.93 -21.34 2.86
C PRO A 107 -8.92 -20.32 4.01
N SER A 108 -9.36 -20.74 5.19
CA SER A 108 -9.19 -19.98 6.43
C SER A 108 -7.73 -19.92 6.85
N VAL A 109 -7.40 -19.01 7.76
CA VAL A 109 -6.03 -18.84 8.27
C VAL A 109 -5.47 -20.08 8.97
N ASP A 110 -6.35 -20.96 9.48
CA ASP A 110 -5.99 -22.21 10.16
C ASP A 110 -5.82 -23.40 9.19
N ASP A 111 -6.21 -23.24 7.91
CA ASP A 111 -6.08 -24.30 6.91
C ASP A 111 -4.62 -24.35 6.40
N PRO A 112 -3.97 -25.54 6.35
CA PRO A 112 -2.63 -25.68 5.78
C PRO A 112 -2.50 -25.13 4.34
N LYS A 113 -3.58 -25.13 3.56
CA LYS A 113 -3.63 -24.56 2.21
C LYS A 113 -3.53 -23.03 2.18
N HIS A 114 -3.76 -22.35 3.31
CA HIS A 114 -3.73 -20.89 3.41
C HIS A 114 -2.39 -20.28 3.00
N ILE A 115 -1.27 -20.94 3.32
CA ILE A 115 0.07 -20.49 2.93
C ILE A 115 0.19 -20.43 1.40
N THR A 116 -0.19 -21.51 0.71
CA THR A 116 -0.17 -21.59 -0.76
C THR A 116 -1.12 -20.55 -1.38
N PHE A 117 -2.32 -20.41 -0.81
CA PHE A 117 -3.29 -19.43 -1.27
C PHE A 117 -2.73 -17.99 -1.16
N THR A 118 -2.21 -17.62 0.01
CA THR A 118 -1.63 -16.31 0.26
C THR A 118 -0.45 -16.02 -0.67
N GLU A 119 0.42 -16.99 -0.89
CA GLU A 119 1.52 -16.89 -1.85
C GLU A 119 0.99 -16.56 -3.25
N GLN A 120 -0.01 -17.31 -3.73
CA GLN A 120 -0.55 -17.15 -5.06
C GLN A 120 -1.28 -15.82 -5.29
N VAL A 121 -2.10 -15.38 -4.32
CA VAL A 121 -2.99 -14.22 -4.53
C VAL A 121 -2.38 -12.89 -4.13
N LYS A 122 -1.34 -12.89 -3.30
CA LYS A 122 -0.80 -11.67 -2.70
C LYS A 122 0.72 -11.55 -2.82
N LEU A 123 1.46 -12.55 -2.35
CA LEU A 123 2.91 -12.42 -2.21
C LEU A 123 3.63 -12.51 -3.56
N GLU A 124 3.26 -13.45 -4.44
CA GLU A 124 3.87 -13.58 -5.77
C GLU A 124 3.58 -12.36 -6.66
N PRO A 125 2.32 -11.88 -6.81
CA PRO A 125 2.06 -10.68 -7.60
C PRO A 125 2.82 -9.46 -7.09
N PHE A 126 2.89 -9.28 -5.77
CA PHE A 126 3.64 -8.19 -5.15
C PHE A 126 5.16 -8.32 -5.40
N ALA A 127 5.73 -9.50 -5.18
CA ALA A 127 7.16 -9.74 -5.41
C ALA A 127 7.54 -9.53 -6.88
N ARG A 128 6.66 -9.95 -7.82
CA ARG A 128 6.83 -9.73 -9.26
C ARG A 128 6.81 -8.23 -9.59
N ALA A 129 5.87 -7.48 -9.04
CA ALA A 129 5.81 -6.03 -9.22
C ALA A 129 7.07 -5.33 -8.71
N MET A 130 7.51 -5.64 -7.49
CA MET A 130 8.71 -5.04 -6.90
C MET A 130 9.98 -5.40 -7.69
N LYS A 131 10.07 -6.63 -8.20
CA LYS A 131 11.18 -7.06 -9.05
C LYS A 131 11.22 -6.35 -10.40
N GLU A 132 10.05 -6.13 -11.01
CA GLU A 132 9.93 -5.49 -12.32
C GLU A 132 10.22 -3.99 -12.23
N HIS A 133 9.66 -3.33 -11.22
CA HIS A 133 9.82 -1.90 -11.05
C HIS A 133 11.10 -1.48 -10.33
N GLN A 134 11.71 -2.34 -9.51
CA GLN A 134 12.93 -2.05 -8.75
C GLN A 134 12.91 -0.69 -8.03
N PRO A 135 11.88 -0.38 -7.21
CA PRO A 135 11.79 0.91 -6.57
C PRO A 135 12.88 1.12 -5.53
N ASP A 136 13.33 2.35 -5.38
CA ASP A 136 14.22 2.78 -4.29
C ASP A 136 13.45 3.44 -3.14
N VAL A 137 12.26 4.00 -3.43
CA VAL A 137 11.32 4.53 -2.46
C VAL A 137 9.94 3.89 -2.65
N TRP A 138 9.31 3.51 -1.54
CA TRP A 138 7.99 2.89 -1.53
C TRP A 138 7.07 3.58 -0.54
N PHE A 139 6.08 4.31 -1.03
CA PHE A 139 5.03 4.91 -0.22
C PHE A 139 4.04 3.87 0.27
N THR A 140 3.73 3.91 1.57
CA THR A 140 2.81 2.99 2.23
C THR A 140 1.84 3.74 3.13
N ASN A 141 0.60 3.22 3.29
CA ASN A 141 -0.39 3.75 4.22
C ASN A 141 -0.33 3.04 5.58
N LEU A 142 0.88 2.90 6.15
CA LEU A 142 1.05 2.38 7.50
C LEU A 142 0.84 3.51 8.50
N ARG A 143 0.09 3.23 9.56
CA ARG A 143 -0.17 4.19 10.63
C ARG A 143 0.13 3.60 12.00
N LYS A 144 0.58 4.44 12.90
CA LYS A 144 0.74 4.13 14.31
C LYS A 144 -0.60 3.72 14.91
N GLY A 145 -0.59 2.81 15.88
CA GLY A 145 -1.82 2.34 16.54
C GLY A 145 -2.52 1.15 15.88
N GLN A 146 -2.24 0.85 14.59
CA GLN A 146 -2.93 -0.24 13.90
C GLN A 146 -2.51 -1.65 14.36
N THR A 147 -1.25 -1.85 14.74
CA THR A 147 -0.72 -3.09 15.30
C THR A 147 0.51 -2.81 16.17
N ALA A 148 0.86 -3.74 17.09
CA ALA A 148 2.07 -3.63 17.92
C ALA A 148 3.35 -3.47 17.06
N PHE A 149 3.46 -4.21 15.94
CA PHE A 149 4.57 -4.07 15.01
C PHE A 149 4.62 -2.67 14.38
N ARG A 150 3.47 -2.11 13.99
CA ARG A 150 3.41 -0.76 13.39
C ARG A 150 3.77 0.35 14.38
N ASN A 151 3.62 0.11 15.67
CA ASN A 151 4.08 1.03 16.72
C ASN A 151 5.61 1.04 16.89
N SER A 152 6.31 0.03 16.39
CA SER A 152 7.78 -0.10 16.47
C SER A 152 8.52 0.44 15.24
N ILE A 153 7.79 0.89 14.20
CA ILE A 153 8.36 1.55 13.03
C ILE A 153 8.13 3.06 13.11
N ASP A 154 8.61 3.81 12.13
CA ASP A 154 8.48 5.27 12.09
C ASP A 154 8.01 5.73 10.71
N ILE A 155 7.96 7.04 10.47
CA ILE A 155 7.61 7.67 9.19
C ILE A 155 8.41 7.05 8.05
N VAL A 156 9.73 6.90 8.27
CA VAL A 156 10.65 6.27 7.33
C VAL A 156 11.26 5.01 7.94
N SER A 157 11.22 3.92 7.20
CA SER A 157 11.81 2.63 7.57
C SER A 157 12.41 1.94 6.34
N LEU A 158 13.10 0.82 6.53
CA LEU A 158 13.60 0.00 5.42
C LEU A 158 12.78 -1.28 5.28
N SER A 159 12.58 -1.70 4.04
CA SER A 159 12.13 -3.06 3.74
C SER A 159 13.27 -4.06 3.98
N LYS A 160 12.96 -5.35 3.96
CA LYS A 160 13.98 -6.42 4.04
C LYS A 160 15.00 -6.34 2.89
N ASP A 161 14.58 -5.81 1.75
CA ASP A 161 15.37 -5.69 0.53
C ASP A 161 16.05 -4.31 0.42
N GLY A 162 16.02 -3.49 1.47
CA GLY A 162 16.68 -2.20 1.54
C GLY A 162 15.93 -1.05 0.85
N ILE A 163 14.67 -1.25 0.45
CA ILE A 163 13.83 -0.18 -0.12
C ILE A 163 13.41 0.79 1.00
N VAL A 164 13.54 2.08 0.77
CA VAL A 164 13.09 3.12 1.71
C VAL A 164 11.58 3.19 1.70
N LYS A 165 10.96 2.78 2.81
CA LYS A 165 9.50 2.86 3.01
C LYS A 165 9.15 4.15 3.68
N VAL A 166 8.17 4.88 3.11
CA VAL A 166 7.72 6.16 3.62
C VAL A 166 6.22 6.12 3.88
N SER A 167 5.81 6.46 5.09
CA SER A 167 4.42 6.51 5.54
C SER A 167 4.06 7.94 5.94
N PRO A 168 3.63 8.81 5.00
CA PRO A 168 3.43 10.23 5.27
C PRO A 168 2.36 10.51 6.33
N PHE A 169 1.35 9.66 6.43
CA PHE A 169 0.27 9.74 7.41
C PHE A 169 0.50 8.88 8.66
N TYR A 170 1.77 8.52 8.95
CA TYR A 170 2.09 7.59 10.03
C TYR A 170 1.52 7.99 11.40
N ASN A 171 1.55 9.28 11.74
CA ASN A 171 1.08 9.81 13.01
C ASN A 171 -0.39 10.26 12.99
N TRP A 172 -1.09 10.14 11.87
CA TRP A 172 -2.47 10.61 11.72
C TRP A 172 -3.50 9.61 12.25
N SER A 173 -4.52 10.14 12.91
CA SER A 173 -5.71 9.39 13.34
C SER A 173 -6.69 9.15 12.19
N ASP A 174 -7.72 8.34 12.43
CA ASP A 174 -8.82 8.15 11.47
C ASP A 174 -9.61 9.46 11.29
N GLU A 175 -9.82 10.23 12.36
CA GLU A 175 -10.54 11.51 12.32
C GLU A 175 -9.79 12.57 11.48
N GLU A 176 -8.47 12.61 11.56
CA GLU A 176 -7.66 13.50 10.72
C GLU A 176 -7.73 13.12 9.24
N LEU A 177 -7.74 11.82 8.95
CA LEU A 177 -7.92 11.33 7.57
C LEU A 177 -9.33 11.56 7.05
N ASP A 178 -10.37 11.37 7.87
CA ASP A 178 -11.75 11.68 7.49
C ASP A 178 -11.89 13.17 7.15
N SER A 179 -11.32 14.05 7.98
CA SER A 179 -11.31 15.50 7.72
C SER A 179 -10.56 15.86 6.43
N TYR A 180 -9.42 15.20 6.17
CA TYR A 180 -8.66 15.37 4.93
C TYR A 180 -9.48 14.95 3.69
N LEU A 181 -10.13 13.79 3.75
CA LEU A 181 -10.94 13.29 2.64
C LEU A 181 -12.15 14.18 2.37
N GLU A 182 -12.81 14.68 3.43
CA GLU A 182 -13.92 15.62 3.32
C GLU A 182 -13.46 16.92 2.66
N GLU A 183 -12.35 17.51 3.11
CA GLU A 183 -11.76 18.72 2.52
C GLU A 183 -11.43 18.55 1.03
N LYS A 184 -10.90 17.38 0.66
CA LYS A 184 -10.55 17.06 -0.74
C LYS A 184 -11.74 16.59 -1.58
N GLY A 185 -12.92 16.39 -0.98
CA GLY A 185 -14.12 15.88 -1.65
C GLY A 185 -13.92 14.45 -2.19
N LEU A 186 -13.13 13.63 -1.50
CA LEU A 186 -12.79 12.27 -1.91
C LEU A 186 -13.59 11.23 -1.12
N PRO A 187 -14.11 10.19 -1.77
CA PRO A 187 -14.86 9.13 -1.09
C PRO A 187 -13.94 8.19 -0.33
N ASN A 188 -14.49 7.52 0.69
CA ASN A 188 -13.86 6.41 1.39
C ASN A 188 -14.76 5.19 1.32
N GLU A 189 -14.20 3.99 1.10
CA GLU A 189 -14.97 2.75 0.98
C GLU A 189 -14.56 1.77 2.07
N PHE A 190 -15.52 1.36 2.90
CA PHE A 190 -15.29 0.48 4.03
C PHE A 190 -15.63 -0.99 3.77
N THR A 191 -16.32 -1.29 2.66
CA THR A 191 -16.68 -2.65 2.27
C THR A 191 -15.48 -3.36 1.63
N TYR A 192 -14.40 -3.50 2.39
CA TYR A 192 -13.15 -4.11 1.95
C TYR A 192 -13.04 -5.56 2.44
N PHE A 193 -12.53 -6.46 1.60
CA PHE A 193 -12.29 -7.85 1.92
C PHE A 193 -10.84 -8.26 1.59
N ASP A 194 -10.13 -8.78 2.58
CA ASP A 194 -8.81 -9.39 2.37
C ASP A 194 -8.93 -10.92 2.44
N PRO A 195 -8.88 -11.64 1.31
CA PRO A 195 -9.06 -13.09 1.27
C PRO A 195 -7.99 -13.86 2.05
N THR A 196 -6.86 -13.20 2.36
CA THR A 196 -5.77 -13.81 3.14
C THR A 196 -5.93 -13.66 4.66
N LYS A 197 -7.09 -13.13 5.12
CA LYS A 197 -7.40 -12.95 6.54
C LYS A 197 -8.73 -13.59 6.94
N VAL A 198 -9.19 -14.56 6.19
CA VAL A 198 -10.43 -15.27 6.48
C VAL A 198 -10.22 -16.17 7.70
N GLU A 199 -10.97 -15.91 8.77
CA GLU A 199 -10.99 -16.77 9.96
C GLU A 199 -11.93 -17.96 9.74
N SER A 200 -11.61 -19.13 10.36
CA SER A 200 -12.53 -20.25 10.37
C SER A 200 -13.74 -19.90 11.24
N ASN A 201 -14.94 -20.10 10.69
CA ASN A 201 -16.16 -20.08 11.50
C ASN A 201 -16.09 -21.24 12.51
N ARG A 202 -15.85 -20.95 13.77
CA ARG A 202 -15.95 -21.89 14.89
C ARG A 202 -17.38 -21.92 15.41
#